data_3ecb86c1a9ac53173a7b3f09148cfae6
#
_entry.id   3ecb86c1a9ac53173a7b3f09148cfae6
#
_cell.length_a   1.000
_cell.length_b   1.000
_cell.length_c   1.000
_cell.angle_alpha   90.00
_cell.angle_beta   90.00
_cell.angle_gamma   90.00
#
_symmetry.space_group_name_H-M   'P 1'
#
loop_
_entity.id
_entity.type
_entity.pdbx_description
1 polymer ?
#
loop_
_entity_poly.entity_id
_entity_poly.type
_entity_poly.pdbx_seq_one_letter_code
_entity_poly.pdbx_strand_id
1 'polypeptide(L)'
;MQSRAYAQKTPDLTLNAQLLVASRNDDVATVRRVLENGAAPNSRNRGGDTALLIFTRRGKADMVELLIAKGADVNLQNLEKESPLVTAAFKGHAPIVRMLLDHGADIDAADRVLRTAMVYAAEGGHTDIVRMLLDAGVDVNKTYHHDLTALMWAAGSGKTETVKLLVERGADISRKDDRGKTAGEIARGAKHAETAALLEKP
;
A
#
# COMPACT_ATOMS: atom_id res chain seq x y z
N MET A 1 -25.75 37.67 -31.62
CA MET A 1 -25.71 36.95 -30.33
C MET A 1 -25.18 35.57 -30.60
N GLN A 2 -23.89 35.36 -30.34
CA GLN A 2 -23.24 34.06 -30.58
C GLN A 2 -23.21 33.28 -29.27
N SER A 3 -24.04 32.24 -29.16
CA SER A 3 -23.94 31.27 -28.08
C SER A 3 -22.71 30.35 -28.35
N ARG A 4 -21.60 30.66 -27.71
CA ARG A 4 -20.50 29.68 -27.61
C ARG A 4 -20.97 28.53 -26.73
N ALA A 5 -21.40 27.47 -27.37
CA ALA A 5 -21.58 26.19 -26.71
C ALA A 5 -20.25 25.73 -26.16
N TYR A 6 -20.14 25.63 -24.84
CA TYR A 6 -19.10 24.88 -24.17
C TYR A 6 -19.26 23.42 -24.54
N ALA A 7 -18.56 23.01 -25.61
CA ALA A 7 -18.36 21.59 -25.83
C ALA A 7 -17.47 21.07 -24.69
N GLN A 8 -18.08 20.57 -23.62
CA GLN A 8 -17.40 19.70 -22.69
C GLN A 8 -16.83 18.56 -23.55
N LYS A 9 -15.50 18.54 -23.69
CA LYS A 9 -14.80 17.40 -24.27
C LYS A 9 -15.13 16.20 -23.38
N THR A 10 -16.10 15.39 -23.79
CA THR A 10 -16.30 14.07 -23.19
C THR A 10 -14.96 13.35 -23.29
N PRO A 11 -14.41 12.82 -22.18
CA PRO A 11 -13.15 12.08 -22.23
C PRO A 11 -13.27 11.04 -23.35
N ASP A 12 -12.31 11.05 -24.27
CA ASP A 12 -12.33 10.08 -25.38
C ASP A 12 -12.23 8.67 -24.78
N LEU A 13 -13.34 7.96 -24.79
CA LEU A 13 -13.42 6.59 -24.27
C LEU A 13 -12.35 5.69 -24.87
N THR A 14 -11.94 5.98 -26.12
CA THR A 14 -10.87 5.28 -26.82
C THR A 14 -9.50 5.53 -26.15
N LEU A 15 -9.19 6.76 -25.74
CA LEU A 15 -7.93 7.08 -25.04
C LEU A 15 -7.87 6.43 -23.67
N ASN A 16 -8.97 6.43 -22.91
CA ASN A 16 -9.04 5.78 -21.61
C ASN A 16 -8.86 4.26 -21.73
N ALA A 17 -9.47 3.64 -22.73
CA ALA A 17 -9.29 2.22 -22.99
C ALA A 17 -7.83 1.91 -23.38
N GLN A 18 -7.21 2.74 -24.23
CA GLN A 18 -5.81 2.60 -24.60
C GLN A 18 -4.89 2.75 -23.38
N LEU A 19 -5.17 3.70 -22.46
CA LEU A 19 -4.39 3.87 -21.21
C LEU A 19 -4.37 2.58 -20.41
N LEU A 20 -5.52 1.97 -20.18
CA LEU A 20 -5.63 0.76 -19.37
C LEU A 20 -4.99 -0.46 -20.04
N VAL A 21 -5.16 -0.61 -21.35
CA VAL A 21 -4.53 -1.70 -22.12
C VAL A 21 -3.02 -1.52 -22.14
N ALA A 22 -2.53 -0.32 -22.45
CA ALA A 22 -1.10 -0.02 -22.46
C ALA A 22 -0.46 -0.23 -21.08
N SER A 23 -1.14 0.19 -19.99
CA SER A 23 -0.66 -0.04 -18.62
C SER A 23 -0.56 -1.53 -18.30
N ARG A 24 -1.52 -2.35 -18.74
CA ARG A 24 -1.48 -3.80 -18.57
C ARG A 24 -0.35 -4.47 -19.36
N ASN A 25 0.00 -3.93 -20.52
CA ASN A 25 1.02 -4.47 -21.39
C ASN A 25 2.43 -3.89 -21.12
N ASP A 26 2.56 -2.99 -20.12
CA ASP A 26 3.79 -2.26 -19.81
C ASP A 26 4.29 -1.37 -20.98
N ASP A 27 3.36 -0.95 -21.85
CA ASP A 27 3.65 -0.04 -22.98
C ASP A 27 3.69 1.40 -22.50
N VAL A 28 4.84 1.76 -21.91
CA VAL A 28 5.12 3.08 -21.34
C VAL A 28 4.97 4.19 -22.38
N ALA A 29 5.38 3.94 -23.64
CA ALA A 29 5.32 4.95 -24.70
C ALA A 29 3.87 5.32 -25.02
N THR A 30 2.99 4.32 -25.16
CA THR A 30 1.56 4.55 -25.37
C THR A 30 0.92 5.21 -24.15
N VAL A 31 1.28 4.80 -22.91
CA VAL A 31 0.74 5.44 -21.70
C VAL A 31 1.05 6.94 -21.68
N ARG A 32 2.31 7.34 -21.91
CA ARG A 32 2.70 8.77 -21.99
C ARG A 32 1.90 9.51 -23.05
N ARG A 33 1.87 8.98 -24.25
CA ARG A 33 1.17 9.59 -25.39
C ARG A 33 -0.31 9.81 -25.12
N VAL A 34 -1.02 8.80 -24.58
CA VAL A 34 -2.47 8.94 -24.33
C VAL A 34 -2.79 9.87 -23.18
N LEU A 35 -1.95 9.93 -22.14
CA LEU A 35 -2.08 10.90 -21.05
C LEU A 35 -1.87 12.34 -21.56
N GLU A 36 -0.90 12.57 -22.45
CA GLU A 36 -0.68 13.86 -23.11
C GLU A 36 -1.87 14.29 -23.97
N ASN A 37 -2.54 13.32 -24.59
CA ASN A 37 -3.74 13.56 -25.41
C ASN A 37 -5.05 13.62 -24.60
N GLY A 38 -4.97 13.63 -23.24
CA GLY A 38 -6.11 13.86 -22.36
C GLY A 38 -6.83 12.61 -21.91
N ALA A 39 -6.20 11.44 -21.95
CA ALA A 39 -6.74 10.27 -21.23
C ALA A 39 -6.92 10.60 -19.74
N ALA A 40 -8.04 10.18 -19.16
CA ALA A 40 -8.32 10.40 -17.74
C ALA A 40 -7.49 9.42 -16.88
N PRO A 41 -6.55 9.91 -16.02
CA PRO A 41 -5.64 9.04 -15.25
C PRO A 41 -6.38 8.13 -14.27
N ASN A 42 -7.58 8.53 -13.85
CA ASN A 42 -8.43 7.79 -12.91
C ASN A 42 -9.42 6.83 -13.59
N SER A 43 -9.27 6.59 -14.88
CA SER A 43 -10.05 5.56 -15.59
C SER A 43 -9.81 4.18 -14.98
N ARG A 44 -10.88 3.37 -14.95
CA ARG A 44 -10.89 2.05 -14.32
C ARG A 44 -11.18 0.95 -15.31
N ASN A 45 -10.54 -0.19 -15.17
CA ASN A 45 -10.91 -1.42 -15.88
C ASN A 45 -12.11 -2.11 -15.19
N ARG A 46 -12.51 -3.28 -15.70
CA ARG A 46 -13.64 -4.06 -15.12
C ARG A 46 -13.42 -4.50 -13.68
N GLY A 47 -12.18 -4.67 -13.24
CA GLY A 47 -11.80 -5.00 -11.86
C GLY A 47 -11.68 -3.77 -10.96
N GLY A 48 -11.90 -2.57 -11.52
CA GLY A 48 -11.73 -1.32 -10.80
C GLY A 48 -10.27 -0.82 -10.75
N ASP A 49 -9.30 -1.52 -11.36
CA ASP A 49 -7.92 -1.08 -11.35
C ASP A 49 -7.75 0.17 -12.20
N THR A 50 -7.01 1.14 -11.66
CA THR A 50 -6.49 2.29 -12.39
C THR A 50 -5.10 1.99 -12.97
N ALA A 51 -4.63 2.83 -13.89
CA ALA A 51 -3.25 2.77 -14.37
C ALA A 51 -2.24 2.88 -13.21
N LEU A 52 -2.52 3.76 -12.24
CA LEU A 52 -1.70 3.92 -11.04
C LEU A 52 -1.57 2.60 -10.26
N LEU A 53 -2.69 1.91 -9.98
CA LEU A 53 -2.67 0.65 -9.25
C LEU A 53 -1.93 -0.45 -10.02
N ILE A 54 -2.09 -0.51 -11.35
CA ILE A 54 -1.41 -1.47 -12.22
C ILE A 54 0.11 -1.29 -12.14
N PHE A 55 0.62 -0.05 -12.27
CA PHE A 55 2.05 0.24 -12.21
C PHE A 55 2.62 0.12 -10.79
N THR A 56 1.84 0.48 -9.77
CA THR A 56 2.19 0.22 -8.37
C THR A 56 2.45 -1.26 -8.12
N ARG A 57 1.54 -2.14 -8.56
CA ARG A 57 1.66 -3.59 -8.41
C ARG A 57 2.92 -4.15 -9.08
N ARG A 58 3.42 -3.47 -10.12
CA ARG A 58 4.64 -3.83 -10.86
C ARG A 58 5.92 -3.18 -10.35
N GLY A 59 5.82 -2.25 -9.41
CA GLY A 59 6.99 -1.54 -8.89
C GLY A 59 7.58 -0.50 -9.86
N LYS A 60 6.80 0.00 -10.83
CA LYS A 60 7.24 0.98 -11.82
C LYS A 60 7.14 2.41 -11.27
N ALA A 61 8.11 2.78 -10.45
CA ALA A 61 8.10 4.07 -9.73
C ALA A 61 8.01 5.28 -10.66
N ASP A 62 8.71 5.27 -11.80
CA ASP A 62 8.68 6.32 -12.81
C ASP A 62 7.28 6.54 -13.42
N MET A 63 6.53 5.45 -13.60
CA MET A 63 5.17 5.51 -14.11
C MET A 63 4.16 5.94 -13.04
N VAL A 64 4.39 5.54 -11.78
CA VAL A 64 3.61 6.01 -10.63
C VAL A 64 3.77 7.53 -10.50
N GLU A 65 5.00 8.05 -10.53
CA GLU A 65 5.29 9.47 -10.47
C GLU A 65 4.61 10.24 -11.60
N LEU A 66 4.72 9.76 -12.84
CA LEU A 66 4.07 10.37 -14.00
C LEU A 66 2.54 10.45 -13.81
N LEU A 67 1.92 9.35 -13.37
CA LEU A 67 0.47 9.30 -13.20
C LEU A 67 -0.01 10.24 -12.10
N ILE A 68 0.71 10.33 -10.98
CA ILE A 68 0.43 11.29 -9.91
C ILE A 68 0.56 12.73 -10.45
N ALA A 69 1.63 13.03 -11.18
CA ALA A 69 1.81 14.35 -11.81
C ALA A 69 0.71 14.69 -12.84
N LYS A 70 0.06 13.68 -13.42
CA LYS A 70 -1.11 13.85 -14.32
C LYS A 70 -2.45 13.82 -13.60
N GLY A 71 -2.47 13.89 -12.26
CA GLY A 71 -3.68 13.97 -11.45
C GLY A 71 -4.32 12.61 -11.13
N ALA A 72 -3.54 11.53 -11.12
CA ALA A 72 -4.03 10.26 -10.58
C ALA A 72 -4.29 10.39 -9.08
N ASP A 73 -5.47 9.96 -8.65
CA ASP A 73 -5.85 9.89 -7.25
C ASP A 73 -5.19 8.67 -6.60
N VAL A 74 -4.33 8.93 -5.62
CA VAL A 74 -3.54 7.92 -4.90
C VAL A 74 -4.38 7.04 -3.97
N ASN A 75 -5.65 7.41 -3.74
CA ASN A 75 -6.55 6.72 -2.81
C ASN A 75 -7.61 5.84 -3.51
N LEU A 76 -7.62 5.80 -4.84
CA LEU A 76 -8.59 4.99 -5.56
C LEU A 76 -8.35 3.49 -5.36
N GLN A 77 -9.30 2.85 -4.69
CA GLN A 77 -9.33 1.40 -4.49
C GLN A 77 -10.00 0.69 -5.67
N ASN A 78 -9.56 -0.52 -5.99
CA ASN A 78 -10.24 -1.41 -6.93
C ASN A 78 -11.45 -2.12 -6.28
N LEU A 79 -12.08 -3.07 -6.99
CA LEU A 79 -13.23 -3.82 -6.48
C LEU A 79 -12.87 -4.75 -5.30
N GLU A 80 -11.60 -5.11 -5.15
CA GLU A 80 -11.08 -5.87 -4.00
C GLU A 80 -10.67 -4.96 -2.82
N LYS A 81 -10.99 -3.65 -2.91
CA LYS A 81 -10.57 -2.62 -1.97
C LYS A 81 -9.05 -2.48 -1.84
N GLU A 82 -8.27 -2.96 -2.81
CA GLU A 82 -6.84 -2.71 -2.84
C GLU A 82 -6.59 -1.24 -3.18
N SER A 83 -5.91 -0.50 -2.30
CA SER A 83 -5.37 0.83 -2.59
C SER A 83 -3.94 0.73 -3.13
N PRO A 84 -3.42 1.77 -3.81
CA PRO A 84 -2.02 1.83 -4.19
C PRO A 84 -1.07 1.65 -3.00
N LEU A 85 -1.34 2.27 -1.84
CA LEU A 85 -0.49 2.17 -0.65
C LEU A 85 -0.45 0.74 -0.10
N VAL A 86 -1.60 0.08 0.04
CA VAL A 86 -1.68 -1.33 0.49
C VAL A 86 -0.92 -2.23 -0.48
N THR A 87 -1.12 -2.04 -1.79
CA THR A 87 -0.45 -2.83 -2.83
C THR A 87 1.08 -2.63 -2.81
N ALA A 88 1.56 -1.39 -2.69
CA ALA A 88 2.98 -1.08 -2.62
C ALA A 88 3.64 -1.69 -1.37
N ALA A 89 2.97 -1.61 -0.22
CA ALA A 89 3.45 -2.18 1.03
C ALA A 89 3.50 -3.71 0.99
N PHE A 90 2.47 -4.37 0.45
CA PHE A 90 2.44 -5.82 0.24
C PHE A 90 3.59 -6.31 -0.65
N LYS A 91 3.92 -5.55 -1.71
CA LYS A 91 4.98 -5.89 -2.67
C LYS A 91 6.38 -5.44 -2.22
N GLY A 92 6.51 -4.68 -1.14
CA GLY A 92 7.80 -4.16 -0.67
C GLY A 92 8.38 -3.04 -1.53
N HIS A 93 7.54 -2.29 -2.26
CA HIS A 93 7.98 -1.21 -3.14
C HIS A 93 8.19 0.11 -2.37
N ALA A 94 9.23 0.16 -1.53
CA ALA A 94 9.52 1.29 -0.64
C ALA A 94 9.55 2.67 -1.34
N PRO A 95 10.16 2.85 -2.53
CA PRO A 95 10.12 4.13 -3.23
C PRO A 95 8.70 4.58 -3.58
N ILE A 96 7.83 3.65 -3.98
CA ILE A 96 6.43 3.94 -4.30
C ILE A 96 5.63 4.28 -3.03
N VAL A 97 5.86 3.55 -1.92
CA VAL A 97 5.24 3.88 -0.63
C VAL A 97 5.57 5.31 -0.21
N ARG A 98 6.85 5.72 -0.29
CA ARG A 98 7.26 7.10 0.01
C ARG A 98 6.47 8.09 -0.83
N MET A 99 6.47 7.91 -2.14
CA MET A 99 5.78 8.79 -3.09
C MET A 99 4.28 8.89 -2.80
N LEU A 100 3.62 7.77 -2.51
CA LEU A 100 2.20 7.74 -2.18
C LEU A 100 1.90 8.50 -0.87
N LEU A 101 2.72 8.30 0.17
CA LEU A 101 2.59 9.02 1.46
C LEU A 101 2.79 10.52 1.28
N ASP A 102 3.80 10.94 0.50
CA ASP A 102 4.09 12.36 0.21
C ASP A 102 2.92 13.04 -0.54
N HIS A 103 2.04 12.25 -1.20
CA HIS A 103 0.86 12.73 -1.91
C HIS A 103 -0.46 12.42 -1.18
N GLY A 104 -0.42 12.17 0.12
CA GLY A 104 -1.60 12.04 0.97
C GLY A 104 -2.35 10.71 0.83
N ALA A 105 -1.61 9.62 0.61
CA ALA A 105 -2.23 8.30 0.66
C ALA A 105 -2.79 8.01 2.07
N ASP A 106 -4.00 7.46 2.10
CA ASP A 106 -4.68 7.08 3.33
C ASP A 106 -3.96 5.88 3.99
N ILE A 107 -3.29 6.14 5.12
CA ILE A 107 -2.54 5.15 5.89
C ILE A 107 -3.42 4.10 6.55
N ASP A 108 -4.71 4.39 6.69
CA ASP A 108 -5.70 3.52 7.33
C ASP A 108 -6.51 2.71 6.32
N ALA A 109 -6.33 2.97 5.03
CA ALA A 109 -6.98 2.20 3.99
C ALA A 109 -6.71 0.70 4.17
N ALA A 110 -7.79 -0.10 4.14
CA ALA A 110 -7.72 -1.54 4.27
C ALA A 110 -8.37 -2.24 3.07
N ASP A 111 -7.87 -3.41 2.73
CA ASP A 111 -8.45 -4.28 1.71
C ASP A 111 -9.69 -5.05 2.22
N ARG A 112 -10.21 -5.97 1.40
CA ARG A 112 -11.40 -6.78 1.76
C ARG A 112 -11.20 -7.72 2.96
N VAL A 113 -9.96 -8.07 3.27
CA VAL A 113 -9.62 -8.90 4.44
C VAL A 113 -9.16 -8.05 5.63
N LEU A 114 -9.46 -6.74 5.60
CA LEU A 114 -9.20 -5.77 6.64
C LEU A 114 -7.70 -5.59 6.96
N ARG A 115 -6.83 -5.83 5.98
CA ARG A 115 -5.39 -5.60 6.11
C ARG A 115 -5.00 -4.24 5.56
N THR A 116 -4.24 -3.50 6.35
CA THR A 116 -3.66 -2.21 5.98
C THR A 116 -2.24 -2.37 5.43
N ALA A 117 -1.67 -1.28 4.93
CA ALA A 117 -0.27 -1.23 4.51
C ALA A 117 0.69 -1.66 5.63
N MET A 118 0.42 -1.25 6.90
CA MET A 118 1.24 -1.61 8.06
C MET A 118 1.25 -3.12 8.30
N VAL A 119 0.09 -3.79 8.23
CA VAL A 119 -0.01 -5.24 8.43
C VAL A 119 0.82 -5.98 7.39
N TYR A 120 0.67 -5.63 6.11
CA TYR A 120 1.43 -6.27 5.03
C TYR A 120 2.93 -6.00 5.12
N ALA A 121 3.33 -4.77 5.46
CA ALA A 121 4.73 -4.44 5.63
C ALA A 121 5.37 -5.20 6.81
N ALA A 122 4.66 -5.32 7.92
CA ALA A 122 5.14 -6.04 9.11
C ALA A 122 5.25 -7.55 8.85
N GLU A 123 4.22 -8.17 8.27
CA GLU A 123 4.19 -9.58 7.89
C GLU A 123 5.28 -9.91 6.86
N GLY A 124 5.46 -9.03 5.87
CA GLY A 124 6.47 -9.16 4.82
C GLY A 124 7.91 -8.95 5.29
N GLY A 125 8.11 -8.26 6.42
CA GLY A 125 9.43 -7.86 6.89
C GLY A 125 10.01 -6.66 6.12
N HIS A 126 9.16 -5.84 5.54
CA HIS A 126 9.55 -4.62 4.83
C HIS A 126 9.85 -3.49 5.81
N THR A 127 10.95 -3.62 6.55
CA THR A 127 11.32 -2.77 7.69
C THR A 127 11.33 -1.28 7.35
N ASP A 128 11.84 -0.91 6.16
CA ASP A 128 11.85 0.48 5.72
C ASP A 128 10.43 1.03 5.50
N ILE A 129 9.51 0.21 5.00
CA ILE A 129 8.11 0.60 4.82
C ILE A 129 7.43 0.75 6.17
N VAL A 130 7.67 -0.17 7.13
CA VAL A 130 7.15 -0.03 8.50
C VAL A 130 7.63 1.28 9.11
N ARG A 131 8.91 1.63 8.95
CA ARG A 131 9.47 2.92 9.42
C ARG A 131 8.72 4.10 8.79
N MET A 132 8.53 4.11 7.47
CA MET A 132 7.81 5.18 6.77
C MET A 132 6.38 5.34 7.26
N LEU A 133 5.67 4.23 7.51
CA LEU A 133 4.29 4.26 8.00
C LEU A 133 4.20 4.78 9.43
N LEU A 134 5.15 4.41 10.31
CA LEU A 134 5.24 4.97 11.67
C LEU A 134 5.56 6.47 11.63
N ASP A 135 6.48 6.89 10.76
CA ASP A 135 6.84 8.31 10.57
C ASP A 135 5.66 9.12 10.00
N ALA A 136 4.77 8.47 9.23
CA ALA A 136 3.52 9.05 8.72
C ALA A 136 2.38 9.08 9.76
N GLY A 137 2.61 8.60 11.00
CA GLY A 137 1.67 8.71 12.11
C GLY A 137 0.83 7.47 12.42
N VAL A 138 1.16 6.31 11.83
CA VAL A 138 0.51 5.05 12.26
C VAL A 138 0.88 4.76 13.71
N ASP A 139 -0.12 4.55 14.58
CA ASP A 139 0.11 4.15 15.96
C ASP A 139 0.78 2.76 15.98
N VAL A 140 1.98 2.68 16.60
CA VAL A 140 2.77 1.44 16.72
C VAL A 140 2.00 0.35 17.46
N ASN A 141 1.08 0.74 18.35
CA ASN A 141 0.24 -0.14 19.15
C ASN A 141 -1.18 -0.32 18.60
N LYS A 142 -1.46 0.16 17.38
CA LYS A 142 -2.76 -0.06 16.74
C LYS A 142 -3.05 -1.56 16.63
N THR A 143 -4.27 -1.94 17.00
CA THR A 143 -4.78 -3.30 16.81
C THR A 143 -5.53 -3.42 15.49
N TYR A 144 -5.41 -4.57 14.88
CA TYR A 144 -6.05 -4.98 13.66
C TYR A 144 -6.97 -6.18 13.92
N HIS A 145 -7.40 -6.87 12.89
CA HIS A 145 -8.24 -8.05 13.02
C HIS A 145 -7.64 -9.07 14.03
N HIS A 146 -8.48 -9.65 14.90
CA HIS A 146 -8.08 -10.54 15.99
C HIS A 146 -7.20 -9.90 17.08
N ASP A 147 -7.32 -8.58 17.29
CA ASP A 147 -6.52 -7.80 18.23
C ASP A 147 -4.99 -7.91 17.98
N LEU A 148 -4.61 -8.36 16.78
CA LEU A 148 -3.20 -8.45 16.40
C LEU A 148 -2.59 -7.06 16.18
N THR A 149 -1.40 -6.82 16.73
CA THR A 149 -0.59 -5.63 16.45
C THR A 149 0.40 -5.88 15.29
N ALA A 150 0.99 -4.81 14.74
CA ALA A 150 2.08 -4.95 13.75
C ALA A 150 3.23 -5.79 14.30
N LEU A 151 3.55 -5.66 15.60
CA LEU A 151 4.57 -6.48 16.28
C LEU A 151 4.23 -7.97 16.23
N MET A 152 2.97 -8.33 16.46
CA MET A 152 2.52 -9.73 16.42
C MET A 152 2.58 -10.32 15.01
N TRP A 153 2.24 -9.54 13.98
CA TRP A 153 2.38 -9.94 12.58
C TRP A 153 3.85 -10.18 12.20
N ALA A 154 4.75 -9.24 12.55
CA ALA A 154 6.18 -9.39 12.30
C ALA A 154 6.77 -10.59 13.06
N ALA A 155 6.39 -10.76 14.33
CA ALA A 155 6.85 -11.86 15.19
C ALA A 155 6.40 -13.24 14.69
N GLY A 156 5.12 -13.35 14.31
CA GLY A 156 4.56 -14.59 13.75
C GLY A 156 5.17 -14.99 12.41
N SER A 157 5.73 -14.03 11.67
CA SER A 157 6.42 -14.25 10.40
C SER A 157 7.96 -14.29 10.54
N GLY A 158 8.49 -14.23 11.76
CA GLY A 158 9.93 -14.32 12.04
C GLY A 158 10.74 -13.14 11.47
N LYS A 159 10.15 -11.95 11.39
CA LYS A 159 10.79 -10.76 10.80
C LYS A 159 11.59 -9.99 11.88
N THR A 160 12.70 -10.58 12.31
CA THR A 160 13.50 -10.11 13.46
C THR A 160 13.85 -8.62 13.38
N GLU A 161 14.30 -8.12 12.23
CA GLU A 161 14.66 -6.70 12.07
C GLU A 161 13.43 -5.76 12.18
N THR A 162 12.30 -6.19 11.65
CA THR A 162 11.04 -5.44 11.80
C THR A 162 10.56 -5.44 13.25
N VAL A 163 10.70 -6.57 13.95
CA VAL A 163 10.41 -6.67 15.40
C VAL A 163 11.29 -5.71 16.19
N LYS A 164 12.61 -5.67 15.93
CA LYS A 164 13.53 -4.72 16.58
C LYS A 164 13.08 -3.28 16.40
N LEU A 165 12.78 -2.90 15.14
CA LEU A 165 12.31 -1.56 14.84
C LEU A 165 11.01 -1.23 15.60
N LEU A 166 10.02 -2.13 15.61
CA LEU A 166 8.75 -1.90 16.29
C LEU A 166 8.94 -1.72 17.80
N VAL A 167 9.80 -2.54 18.44
CA VAL A 167 10.15 -2.41 19.86
C VAL A 167 10.87 -1.08 20.13
N GLU A 168 11.83 -0.69 19.29
CA GLU A 168 12.53 0.61 19.37
C GLU A 168 11.57 1.79 19.26
N ARG A 169 10.48 1.62 18.54
CA ARG A 169 9.44 2.64 18.35
C ARG A 169 8.33 2.58 19.42
N GLY A 170 8.49 1.76 20.45
CA GLY A 170 7.60 1.71 21.61
C GLY A 170 6.43 0.74 21.45
N ALA A 171 6.57 -0.31 20.64
CA ALA A 171 5.59 -1.38 20.60
C ALA A 171 5.50 -2.10 21.95
N ASP A 172 4.29 -2.26 22.46
CA ASP A 172 4.02 -2.94 23.72
C ASP A 172 4.11 -4.47 23.53
N ILE A 173 5.18 -5.07 24.03
CA ILE A 173 5.47 -6.50 23.94
C ILE A 173 4.52 -7.35 24.81
N SER A 174 3.86 -6.74 25.80
CA SER A 174 2.96 -7.42 26.74
C SER A 174 1.53 -7.56 26.23
N ARG A 175 1.17 -6.84 25.16
CA ARG A 175 -0.16 -6.95 24.54
C ARG A 175 -0.47 -8.38 24.11
N LYS A 176 -1.74 -8.73 24.23
CA LYS A 176 -2.24 -10.06 23.85
C LYS A 176 -3.26 -9.95 22.75
N ASP A 177 -3.25 -10.91 21.85
CA ASP A 177 -4.28 -11.09 20.82
C ASP A 177 -5.59 -11.65 21.45
N ASP A 178 -6.63 -11.86 20.63
CA ASP A 178 -7.92 -12.41 21.05
C ASP A 178 -7.84 -13.84 21.62
N ARG A 179 -6.71 -14.55 21.42
CA ARG A 179 -6.40 -15.87 21.98
C ARG A 179 -5.56 -15.77 23.25
N GLY A 180 -5.30 -14.58 23.74
CA GLY A 180 -4.49 -14.32 24.92
C GLY A 180 -2.98 -14.48 24.73
N LYS A 181 -2.47 -14.48 23.48
CA LYS A 181 -1.06 -14.68 23.16
C LYS A 181 -0.32 -13.37 22.94
N THR A 182 0.87 -13.24 23.50
CA THR A 182 1.80 -12.16 23.22
C THR A 182 2.56 -12.39 21.91
N ALA A 183 3.23 -11.35 21.39
CA ALA A 183 4.08 -11.45 20.19
C ALA A 183 5.20 -12.50 20.35
N GLY A 184 5.83 -12.58 21.56
CA GLY A 184 6.83 -13.61 21.87
C GLY A 184 6.28 -15.03 21.84
N GLU A 185 5.10 -15.25 22.39
CA GLU A 185 4.42 -16.56 22.36
C GLU A 185 3.99 -16.95 20.94
N ILE A 186 3.58 -15.99 20.12
CA ILE A 186 3.25 -16.23 18.70
C ILE A 186 4.52 -16.64 17.94
N ALA A 187 5.64 -15.90 18.11
CA ALA A 187 6.93 -16.23 17.48
C ALA A 187 7.41 -17.65 17.88
N ARG A 188 7.31 -18.01 19.16
CA ARG A 188 7.67 -19.34 19.66
C ARG A 188 6.79 -20.43 19.05
N GLY A 189 5.48 -20.21 18.99
CA GLY A 189 4.52 -21.13 18.36
C GLY A 189 4.79 -21.33 16.87
N ALA A 190 5.27 -20.29 16.18
CA ALA A 190 5.68 -20.32 14.77
C ALA A 190 7.11 -20.86 14.56
N LYS A 191 7.83 -21.23 15.64
CA LYS A 191 9.21 -21.73 15.64
C LYS A 191 10.28 -20.72 15.21
N HIS A 192 10.02 -19.44 15.42
CA HIS A 192 10.97 -18.34 15.18
C HIS A 192 11.75 -18.04 16.47
N ALA A 193 12.69 -18.92 16.81
CA ALA A 193 13.40 -18.88 18.11
C ALA A 193 14.16 -17.59 18.36
N GLU A 194 14.86 -17.04 17.37
CA GLU A 194 15.59 -15.78 17.49
C GLU A 194 14.63 -14.61 17.81
N THR A 195 13.53 -14.52 17.06
CA THR A 195 12.51 -13.48 17.25
C THR A 195 11.84 -13.62 18.64
N ALA A 196 11.54 -14.84 19.07
CA ALA A 196 10.97 -15.11 20.39
C ALA A 196 11.90 -14.67 21.50
N ALA A 197 13.19 -15.03 21.42
CA ALA A 197 14.20 -14.67 22.43
C ALA A 197 14.38 -13.14 22.57
N LEU A 198 14.20 -12.39 21.48
CA LEU A 198 14.27 -10.92 21.51
C LEU A 198 13.11 -10.31 22.30
N LEU A 199 11.92 -10.93 22.24
CA LEU A 199 10.70 -10.45 22.90
C LEU A 199 10.53 -10.97 24.33
N GLU A 200 11.43 -11.86 24.81
CA GLU A 200 11.42 -12.40 26.17
C GLU A 200 12.41 -11.70 27.11
N LYS A 201 13.23 -10.79 26.58
CA LYS A 201 14.15 -10.02 27.44
C LYS A 201 13.37 -9.01 28.27
N PRO A 202 13.60 -8.97 29.60
CA PRO A 202 12.96 -8.03 30.50
C PRO A 202 13.34 -6.58 30.20
#